data_d8b69960ca8ece068870b975fa7d2fee
#
_entry.id   d8b69960ca8ece068870b975fa7d2fee
#
_cell.length_a   1.000
_cell.length_b   1.000
_cell.length_c   1.000
_cell.angle_alpha   90.00
_cell.angle_beta   90.00
_cell.angle_gamma   90.00
#
_symmetry.space_group_name_H-M   'P 1'
#
loop_
_entity.id
_entity.type
_entity.pdbx_description
1 polymer ?
#
loop_
_entity_poly.entity_id
_entity_poly.type
_entity_poly.pdbx_seq_one_letter_code
_entity_poly.pdbx_strand_id
1 'polypeptide(L)'
;DVNFAAINPALMNLDMDNRIGINYGSYIAGSNLGSINYVKDLTAGHFISVNARVLDFGKTPRTDEVGNVNGEFSAMDASFGVGYAYQFDDDFTIGANVNYLTSKIDNYTSSAISANAGVTYHNEQSKETVALVFRNFGYQIKSYNGTKEQLPFRADIGYTRILPEFPLAYTITYHDLQQFNISQSYDING
;
A
#
# COMPACT_ATOMS: atom_id res chain seq x y z
N ASP A 1 3.50 -0.56 -14.14
CA ASP A 1 4.39 -1.30 -13.24
C ASP A 1 3.56 -2.17 -12.30
N VAL A 2 3.88 -3.47 -12.25
CA VAL A 2 3.16 -4.49 -11.45
C VAL A 2 3.08 -4.17 -9.94
N ASN A 3 4.01 -3.36 -9.45
CA ASN A 3 4.03 -2.96 -8.03
C ASN A 3 2.84 -2.07 -7.63
N PHE A 4 2.23 -1.37 -8.58
CA PHE A 4 1.06 -0.53 -8.30
C PHE A 4 -0.21 -1.32 -8.00
N ALA A 5 -0.30 -2.58 -8.46
CA ALA A 5 -1.46 -3.44 -8.19
C ALA A 5 -1.73 -3.66 -6.70
N ALA A 6 -0.68 -3.66 -5.86
CA ALA A 6 -0.80 -3.78 -4.41
C ALA A 6 -1.41 -2.53 -3.74
N ILE A 7 -1.21 -1.34 -4.35
CA ILE A 7 -1.64 -0.05 -3.81
C ILE A 7 -3.02 0.34 -4.34
N ASN A 8 -3.17 0.27 -5.68
CA ASN A 8 -4.43 0.53 -6.37
C ASN A 8 -4.68 -0.61 -7.37
N PRO A 9 -5.53 -1.59 -7.05
CA PRO A 9 -5.80 -2.72 -7.93
C PRO A 9 -6.46 -2.33 -9.26
N ALA A 10 -7.13 -1.18 -9.34
CA ALA A 10 -7.71 -0.66 -10.59
C ALA A 10 -6.66 -0.19 -11.63
N LEU A 11 -5.37 -0.15 -11.27
CA LEU A 11 -4.28 0.12 -12.21
C LEU A 11 -3.78 -1.13 -12.95
N MET A 12 -4.31 -2.32 -12.65
CA MET A 12 -3.97 -3.54 -13.38
C MET A 12 -4.42 -3.42 -14.84
N ASN A 13 -3.56 -3.84 -15.75
CA ASN A 13 -3.77 -3.80 -17.20
C ASN A 13 -3.00 -4.92 -17.90
N LEU A 14 -3.23 -5.08 -19.21
CA LEU A 14 -2.59 -6.11 -20.03
C LEU A 14 -1.06 -6.07 -20.02
N ASP A 15 -0.45 -4.89 -19.89
CA ASP A 15 1.00 -4.78 -19.81
C ASP A 15 1.59 -5.45 -18.57
N MET A 16 0.76 -5.75 -17.58
CA MET A 16 1.18 -6.41 -16.34
C MET A 16 1.00 -7.94 -16.39
N ASP A 17 0.41 -8.48 -17.47
CA ASP A 17 0.16 -9.92 -17.55
C ASP A 17 1.45 -10.74 -17.44
N ASN A 18 1.40 -11.77 -16.59
CA ASN A 18 2.50 -12.67 -16.29
C ASN A 18 3.79 -11.96 -15.82
N ARG A 19 3.69 -10.75 -15.27
CA ARG A 19 4.85 -10.05 -14.73
C ARG A 19 4.99 -10.26 -13.24
N ILE A 20 6.25 -10.42 -12.85
CA ILE A 20 6.67 -10.47 -11.44
C ILE A 20 7.52 -9.23 -11.17
N GLY A 21 7.16 -8.50 -10.13
CA GLY A 21 7.97 -7.40 -9.56
C GLY A 21 8.59 -7.85 -8.25
N ILE A 22 9.91 -7.77 -8.14
CA ILE A 22 10.65 -8.04 -6.92
C ILE A 22 11.41 -6.79 -6.55
N ASN A 23 11.24 -6.34 -5.30
CA ASN A 23 11.94 -5.18 -4.77
C ASN A 23 12.63 -5.55 -3.47
N TYR A 24 13.83 -5.05 -3.30
CA TYR A 24 14.58 -5.15 -2.06
C TYR A 24 15.31 -3.83 -1.80
N GLY A 25 15.29 -3.38 -0.58
CA GLY A 25 15.99 -2.18 -0.15
C GLY A 25 16.45 -2.27 1.29
N SER A 26 17.66 -1.81 1.54
CA SER A 26 18.16 -1.59 2.90
C SER A 26 17.95 -0.15 3.29
N TYR A 27 17.49 0.06 4.51
CA TYR A 27 17.21 1.35 5.11
C TYR A 27 18.18 1.65 6.26
N ILE A 28 18.02 2.82 6.84
CA ILE A 28 18.76 3.22 8.05
C ILE A 28 18.52 2.25 9.21
N ALA A 29 19.45 2.20 10.14
CA ALA A 29 19.41 1.38 11.37
C ALA A 29 19.29 -0.14 11.12
N GLY A 30 19.75 -0.64 9.96
CA GLY A 30 19.74 -2.08 9.65
C GLY A 30 18.38 -2.63 9.22
N SER A 31 17.38 -1.75 8.96
CA SER A 31 16.09 -2.18 8.45
C SER A 31 16.18 -2.61 6.99
N ASN A 32 15.38 -3.61 6.60
CA ASN A 32 15.31 -4.13 5.24
C ASN A 32 13.86 -4.25 4.80
N LEU A 33 13.58 -3.83 3.57
CA LEU A 33 12.28 -3.96 2.92
C LEU A 33 12.40 -4.93 1.75
N GLY A 34 11.54 -5.95 1.72
CA GLY A 34 11.37 -6.83 0.58
C GLY A 34 9.92 -6.86 0.11
N SER A 35 9.68 -6.91 -1.20
CA SER A 35 8.34 -7.17 -1.73
C SER A 35 8.39 -7.98 -3.01
N ILE A 36 7.33 -8.75 -3.22
CA ILE A 36 7.05 -9.46 -4.46
C ILE A 36 5.61 -9.21 -4.86
N ASN A 37 5.40 -8.96 -6.15
CA ASN A 37 4.10 -8.72 -6.75
C ASN A 37 4.00 -9.53 -8.04
N TYR A 38 2.83 -10.10 -8.29
CA TYR A 38 2.52 -10.82 -9.52
C TYR A 38 1.13 -10.44 -9.99
N VAL A 39 0.97 -10.26 -11.29
CA VAL A 39 -0.31 -9.98 -11.95
C VAL A 39 -0.53 -10.98 -13.07
N LYS A 40 -1.75 -11.46 -13.20
CA LYS A 40 -2.21 -12.37 -14.26
C LYS A 40 -3.49 -11.84 -14.88
N ASP A 41 -3.50 -11.75 -16.22
CA ASP A 41 -4.73 -11.60 -17.00
C ASP A 41 -5.45 -12.95 -17.10
N LEU A 42 -6.72 -12.98 -16.72
CA LEU A 42 -7.60 -14.15 -16.80
C LEU A 42 -8.42 -14.21 -18.10
N THR A 43 -8.23 -13.24 -18.99
CA THR A 43 -8.99 -12.98 -20.23
C THR A 43 -10.16 -12.00 -20.05
N ALA A 44 -10.56 -11.37 -21.14
CA ALA A 44 -11.71 -10.46 -21.23
C ALA A 44 -11.68 -9.31 -20.20
N GLY A 45 -10.49 -8.75 -19.91
CA GLY A 45 -10.32 -7.62 -18.99
C GLY A 45 -10.37 -7.97 -17.50
N HIS A 46 -10.28 -9.25 -17.16
CA HIS A 46 -10.25 -9.72 -15.77
C HIS A 46 -8.81 -9.97 -15.31
N PHE A 47 -8.37 -9.29 -14.29
CA PHE A 47 -7.01 -9.40 -13.73
C PHE A 47 -7.05 -9.88 -12.30
N ILE A 48 -6.08 -10.72 -11.93
CA ILE A 48 -5.79 -11.06 -10.54
C ILE A 48 -4.36 -10.66 -10.18
N SER A 49 -4.14 -10.34 -8.92
CA SER A 49 -2.81 -10.10 -8.37
C SER A 49 -2.60 -10.83 -7.06
N VAL A 50 -1.36 -11.19 -6.80
CA VAL A 50 -0.90 -11.61 -5.49
C VAL A 50 0.32 -10.78 -5.11
N ASN A 51 0.40 -10.40 -3.85
CA ASN A 51 1.53 -9.63 -3.35
C ASN A 51 1.94 -10.10 -1.95
N ALA A 52 3.23 -9.93 -1.67
CA ALA A 52 3.76 -10.07 -0.33
C ALA A 52 4.79 -8.96 -0.09
N ARG A 53 4.81 -8.44 1.12
CA ARG A 53 5.79 -7.45 1.58
C ARG A 53 6.24 -7.76 2.99
N VAL A 54 7.54 -7.61 3.23
CA VAL A 54 8.15 -7.78 4.55
C VAL A 54 9.02 -6.56 4.82
N LEU A 55 8.88 -6.00 6.01
CA LEU A 55 9.74 -4.96 6.56
C LEU A 55 10.35 -5.50 7.84
N ASP A 56 11.66 -5.76 7.80
CA ASP A 56 12.45 -6.19 8.93
C ASP A 56 13.18 -4.97 9.51
N PHE A 57 12.92 -4.66 10.77
CA PHE A 57 13.56 -3.53 11.46
C PHE A 57 14.91 -3.89 12.07
N GLY A 58 15.38 -5.13 11.85
CA GLY A 58 16.63 -5.61 12.41
C GLY A 58 16.54 -5.86 13.91
N LYS A 59 17.71 -5.84 14.56
CA LYS A 59 17.85 -6.02 16.00
C LYS A 59 18.12 -4.70 16.69
N THR A 60 17.43 -4.46 17.78
CA THR A 60 17.60 -3.28 18.61
C THR A 60 18.03 -3.69 20.02
N PRO A 61 19.06 -3.05 20.60
CA PRO A 61 19.45 -3.32 21.98
C PRO A 61 18.31 -3.04 22.95
N ARG A 62 18.08 -3.96 23.87
CA ARG A 62 17.17 -3.75 25.01
C ARG A 62 17.95 -3.11 26.12
N THR A 63 17.52 -1.92 26.59
CA THR A 63 18.13 -1.21 27.68
C THR A 63 17.21 -1.14 28.89
N ASP A 64 17.79 -1.16 30.08
CA ASP A 64 17.07 -0.86 31.32
C ASP A 64 16.88 0.66 31.53
N GLU A 65 16.19 1.05 32.60
CA GLU A 65 15.94 2.46 32.95
C GLU A 65 17.21 3.27 33.21
N VAL A 66 18.35 2.62 33.45
CA VAL A 66 19.66 3.22 33.76
C VAL A 66 20.57 3.21 32.51
N GLY A 67 20.11 2.63 31.38
CA GLY A 67 20.86 2.60 30.14
C GLY A 67 21.75 1.37 29.94
N ASN A 68 21.71 0.37 30.83
CA ASN A 68 22.48 -0.87 30.64
C ASN A 68 21.81 -1.75 29.58
N VAL A 69 22.60 -2.33 28.69
CA VAL A 69 22.11 -3.24 27.65
C VAL A 69 21.82 -4.62 28.26
N ASN A 70 20.56 -5.06 28.20
CA ASN A 70 20.05 -6.32 28.74
C ASN A 70 19.57 -7.31 27.67
N GLY A 71 20.23 -7.35 26.51
CA GLY A 71 19.88 -8.21 25.41
C GLY A 71 19.46 -7.46 24.15
N GLU A 72 18.77 -8.15 23.24
CA GLU A 72 18.29 -7.59 21.99
C GLU A 72 16.84 -8.01 21.76
N PHE A 73 16.09 -7.22 20.99
CA PHE A 73 14.78 -7.59 20.45
C PHE A 73 14.74 -7.28 18.96
N SER A 74 13.84 -7.92 18.24
CA SER A 74 13.58 -7.67 16.81
C SER A 74 12.14 -7.24 16.59
N ALA A 75 11.93 -6.48 15.51
CA ALA A 75 10.60 -6.15 15.04
C ALA A 75 10.50 -6.43 13.53
N MET A 76 9.34 -6.92 13.10
CA MET A 76 9.07 -7.26 11.70
C MET A 76 7.60 -7.08 11.38
N ASP A 77 7.33 -6.44 10.24
CA ASP A 77 6.01 -6.33 9.64
C ASP A 77 5.95 -7.17 8.37
N ALA A 78 4.84 -7.87 8.15
CA ALA A 78 4.59 -8.59 6.92
C ALA A 78 3.16 -8.36 6.46
N SER A 79 2.96 -8.32 5.14
CA SER A 79 1.64 -8.27 4.53
C SER A 79 1.56 -9.24 3.35
N PHE A 80 0.39 -9.86 3.19
CA PHE A 80 0.05 -10.74 2.08
C PHE A 80 -1.28 -10.28 1.50
N GLY A 81 -1.36 -10.11 0.20
CA GLY A 81 -2.55 -9.59 -0.45
C GLY A 81 -2.93 -10.35 -1.71
N VAL A 82 -4.23 -10.36 -1.97
CA VAL A 82 -4.83 -10.84 -3.22
C VAL A 82 -5.72 -9.75 -3.77
N GLY A 83 -5.57 -9.43 -5.05
CA GLY A 83 -6.33 -8.39 -5.72
C GLY A 83 -7.03 -8.93 -6.97
N TYR A 84 -8.10 -8.23 -7.33
CA TYR A 84 -8.87 -8.46 -8.54
C TYR A 84 -9.22 -7.12 -9.17
N ALA A 85 -9.14 -7.04 -10.50
CA ALA A 85 -9.66 -5.91 -11.27
C ALA A 85 -10.44 -6.38 -12.49
N TYR A 86 -11.34 -5.53 -12.90
CA TYR A 86 -12.14 -5.72 -14.09
C TYR A 86 -12.17 -4.42 -14.92
N GLN A 87 -11.63 -4.52 -16.12
CA GLN A 87 -11.73 -3.50 -17.16
C GLN A 87 -13.06 -3.73 -17.91
N PHE A 88 -14.06 -2.90 -17.62
CA PHE A 88 -15.42 -3.12 -18.15
C PHE A 88 -15.66 -2.42 -19.49
N ASP A 89 -14.78 -1.50 -19.87
CA ASP A 89 -14.67 -0.94 -21.23
C ASP A 89 -13.20 -0.53 -21.50
N ASP A 90 -12.95 0.08 -22.66
CA ASP A 90 -11.60 0.45 -23.10
C ASP A 90 -10.93 1.47 -22.17
N ASP A 91 -11.72 2.32 -21.50
CA ASP A 91 -11.24 3.45 -20.71
C ASP A 91 -11.30 3.20 -19.20
N PHE A 92 -12.19 2.32 -18.71
CA PHE A 92 -12.47 2.20 -17.27
C PHE A 92 -12.11 0.84 -16.69
N THR A 93 -11.41 0.89 -15.56
CA THR A 93 -11.08 -0.29 -14.75
C THR A 93 -11.50 -0.04 -13.29
N ILE A 94 -12.13 -1.04 -12.69
CA ILE A 94 -12.39 -1.09 -11.25
C ILE A 94 -11.58 -2.21 -10.63
N GLY A 95 -11.19 -2.07 -9.38
CA GLY A 95 -10.42 -3.12 -8.71
C GLY A 95 -10.54 -3.05 -7.20
N ALA A 96 -10.34 -4.20 -6.57
CA ALA A 96 -10.25 -4.32 -5.13
C ALA A 96 -9.19 -5.34 -4.74
N ASN A 97 -8.59 -5.18 -3.56
CA ASN A 97 -7.73 -6.18 -2.96
C ASN A 97 -8.04 -6.35 -1.47
N VAL A 98 -7.66 -7.49 -0.94
CA VAL A 98 -7.71 -7.79 0.49
C VAL A 98 -6.30 -8.17 0.93
N ASN A 99 -5.87 -7.62 2.06
CA ASN A 99 -4.55 -7.84 2.63
C ASN A 99 -4.67 -8.35 4.06
N TYR A 100 -3.90 -9.37 4.38
CA TYR A 100 -3.61 -9.78 5.74
C TYR A 100 -2.30 -9.14 6.18
N LEU A 101 -2.32 -8.44 7.31
CA LEU A 101 -1.16 -7.79 7.90
C LEU A 101 -0.83 -8.46 9.21
N THR A 102 0.46 -8.67 9.45
CA THR A 102 0.96 -9.15 10.74
C THR A 102 2.19 -8.34 11.12
N SER A 103 2.26 -8.00 12.38
CA SER A 103 3.38 -7.27 12.97
C SER A 103 3.82 -7.97 14.24
N LYS A 104 5.11 -8.16 14.37
CA LYS A 104 5.73 -8.76 15.54
C LYS A 104 6.79 -7.81 16.10
N ILE A 105 6.69 -7.52 17.38
CA ILE A 105 7.67 -6.73 18.14
C ILE A 105 8.03 -7.55 19.36
N ASP A 106 9.27 -8.02 19.43
CA ASP A 106 9.73 -8.91 20.51
C ASP A 106 8.83 -10.17 20.64
N ASN A 107 8.13 -10.31 21.76
CA ASN A 107 7.19 -11.40 22.05
C ASN A 107 5.73 -11.04 21.73
N TYR A 108 5.47 -9.81 21.30
CA TYR A 108 4.13 -9.33 21.01
C TYR A 108 3.83 -9.47 19.52
N THR A 109 2.60 -9.87 19.21
CA THR A 109 2.13 -10.01 17.81
C THR A 109 0.79 -9.31 17.65
N SER A 110 0.67 -8.55 16.58
CA SER A 110 -0.57 -7.94 16.12
C SER A 110 -0.92 -8.48 14.74
N SER A 111 -2.20 -8.52 14.40
CA SER A 111 -2.65 -8.84 13.04
C SER A 111 -3.91 -8.06 12.67
N ALA A 112 -4.05 -7.79 11.37
CA ALA A 112 -5.18 -7.04 10.84
C ALA A 112 -5.58 -7.57 9.44
N ILE A 113 -6.80 -7.28 9.05
CA ILE A 113 -7.26 -7.40 7.65
C ILE A 113 -7.57 -6.00 7.15
N SER A 114 -7.11 -5.70 5.95
CA SER A 114 -7.45 -4.46 5.25
C SER A 114 -7.86 -4.75 3.81
N ALA A 115 -8.69 -3.88 3.25
CA ALA A 115 -9.06 -3.88 1.85
C ALA A 115 -8.77 -2.52 1.21
N ASN A 116 -8.45 -2.53 -0.07
CA ASN A 116 -8.37 -1.34 -0.89
C ASN A 116 -9.33 -1.51 -2.08
N ALA A 117 -9.91 -0.42 -2.55
CA ALA A 117 -10.77 -0.40 -3.72
C ALA A 117 -10.47 0.86 -4.55
N GLY A 118 -10.50 0.74 -5.87
CA GLY A 118 -10.20 1.86 -6.75
C GLY A 118 -10.97 1.80 -8.06
N VAL A 119 -10.96 2.94 -8.73
CA VAL A 119 -11.40 3.09 -10.11
C VAL A 119 -10.35 3.89 -10.87
N THR A 120 -10.10 3.49 -12.10
CA THR A 120 -9.17 4.17 -13.01
C THR A 120 -9.90 4.45 -14.31
N TYR A 121 -9.79 5.68 -14.78
CA TYR A 121 -10.10 6.11 -16.14
C TYR A 121 -8.77 6.31 -16.87
N HIS A 122 -8.60 5.65 -18.02
CA HIS A 122 -7.42 5.79 -18.88
C HIS A 122 -7.86 6.02 -20.31
N ASN A 123 -7.46 7.15 -20.89
CA ASN A 123 -7.73 7.44 -22.29
C ASN A 123 -6.45 7.30 -23.12
N GLU A 124 -6.44 6.30 -24.03
CA GLU A 124 -5.27 5.98 -24.85
C GLU A 124 -4.94 7.08 -25.87
N GLN A 125 -5.94 7.86 -26.35
CA GLN A 125 -5.74 8.90 -27.35
C GLN A 125 -5.14 10.16 -26.74
N SER A 126 -5.66 10.60 -25.60
CA SER A 126 -5.15 11.79 -24.88
C SER A 126 -3.94 11.49 -24.00
N LYS A 127 -3.64 10.17 -23.79
CA LYS A 127 -2.59 9.69 -22.88
C LYS A 127 -2.79 10.21 -21.45
N GLU A 128 -4.05 10.25 -21.03
CA GLU A 128 -4.45 10.70 -19.69
C GLU A 128 -4.93 9.55 -18.84
N THR A 129 -4.60 9.61 -17.56
CA THR A 129 -5.09 8.66 -16.57
C THR A 129 -5.56 9.40 -15.33
N VAL A 130 -6.79 9.13 -14.90
CA VAL A 130 -7.33 9.57 -13.61
C VAL A 130 -7.57 8.32 -12.77
N ALA A 131 -7.10 8.32 -11.54
CA ALA A 131 -7.29 7.21 -10.63
C ALA A 131 -7.77 7.70 -9.27
N LEU A 132 -8.80 7.06 -8.73
CA LEU A 132 -9.28 7.25 -7.37
C LEU A 132 -9.11 5.94 -6.63
N VAL A 133 -8.55 5.99 -5.42
CA VAL A 133 -8.36 4.82 -4.58
C VAL A 133 -8.72 5.11 -3.13
N PHE A 134 -9.42 4.18 -2.53
CA PHE A 134 -9.71 4.10 -1.11
C PHE A 134 -8.88 2.97 -0.51
N ARG A 135 -8.12 3.26 0.54
CA ARG A 135 -7.17 2.33 1.12
C ARG A 135 -7.39 2.11 2.60
N ASN A 136 -6.95 0.93 3.05
CA ASN A 136 -6.92 0.54 4.45
C ASN A 136 -8.32 0.47 5.10
N PHE A 137 -9.35 0.10 4.32
CA PHE A 137 -10.60 -0.35 4.94
C PHE A 137 -10.33 -1.63 5.72
N GLY A 138 -10.52 -1.62 7.02
CA GLY A 138 -10.28 -2.83 7.75
C GLY A 138 -10.24 -2.65 9.25
N TYR A 139 -9.85 -3.72 9.92
CA TYR A 139 -9.78 -3.75 11.37
C TYR A 139 -8.67 -4.68 11.86
N GLN A 140 -8.21 -4.39 13.05
CA GLN A 140 -7.24 -5.22 13.77
C GLN A 140 -7.93 -6.44 14.36
N ILE A 141 -7.46 -7.65 14.01
CA ILE A 141 -7.97 -8.92 14.53
C ILE A 141 -7.39 -9.17 15.91
N LYS A 142 -6.06 -9.01 16.02
CA LYS A 142 -5.28 -9.21 17.24
C LYS A 142 -4.44 -7.98 17.52
N SER A 143 -4.52 -7.45 18.72
CA SER A 143 -3.69 -6.33 19.19
C SER A 143 -2.52 -6.82 20.05
N TYR A 144 -1.51 -5.99 20.26
CA TYR A 144 -0.35 -6.32 21.09
C TYR A 144 -0.71 -6.46 22.59
N ASN A 145 -1.63 -5.62 23.07
CA ASN A 145 -1.92 -5.44 24.49
C ASN A 145 -3.42 -5.51 24.85
N GLY A 146 -4.26 -5.99 23.93
CA GLY A 146 -5.71 -6.05 24.13
C GLY A 146 -6.47 -4.79 23.65
N THR A 147 -5.82 -3.65 23.44
CA THR A 147 -6.42 -2.45 22.87
C THR A 147 -6.32 -2.49 21.35
N LYS A 148 -7.45 -2.42 20.66
CA LYS A 148 -7.51 -2.41 19.19
C LYS A 148 -7.35 -1.00 18.66
N GLU A 149 -6.52 -0.86 17.64
CA GLU A 149 -6.30 0.38 16.91
C GLU A 149 -7.07 0.38 15.59
N GLN A 150 -7.49 1.55 15.15
CA GLN A 150 -8.12 1.70 13.84
C GLN A 150 -7.04 1.76 12.76
N LEU A 151 -7.30 1.09 11.63
CA LEU A 151 -6.43 1.24 10.47
C LEU A 151 -6.58 2.64 9.88
N PRO A 152 -5.48 3.25 9.40
CA PRO A 152 -5.49 4.60 8.84
C PRO A 152 -6.15 4.60 7.46
N PHE A 153 -7.48 4.74 7.42
CA PHE A 153 -8.23 4.88 6.17
C PHE A 153 -7.74 6.10 5.38
N ARG A 154 -7.55 5.92 4.08
CA ARG A 154 -7.09 6.98 3.16
C ARG A 154 -7.85 6.94 1.85
N ALA A 155 -8.12 8.13 1.32
CA ALA A 155 -8.65 8.34 -0.02
C ALA A 155 -7.70 9.23 -0.81
N ASP A 156 -7.24 8.76 -1.96
CA ASP A 156 -6.30 9.49 -2.81
C ASP A 156 -6.85 9.57 -4.24
N ILE A 157 -6.63 10.72 -4.90
CA ILE A 157 -6.92 10.90 -6.32
C ILE A 157 -5.65 11.33 -7.05
N GLY A 158 -5.38 10.71 -8.20
CA GLY A 158 -4.23 11.00 -9.03
C GLY A 158 -4.64 11.32 -10.46
N TYR A 159 -3.92 12.23 -11.08
CA TYR A 159 -3.99 12.55 -12.50
C TYR A 159 -2.61 12.44 -13.10
N THR A 160 -2.50 11.68 -14.19
CA THR A 160 -1.26 11.53 -14.97
C THR A 160 -1.54 11.88 -16.41
N ARG A 161 -0.61 12.60 -17.04
CA ARG A 161 -0.62 12.88 -18.49
C ARG A 161 0.76 12.68 -19.07
N ILE A 162 0.81 12.00 -20.22
CA ILE A 162 2.00 11.87 -21.06
C ILE A 162 1.83 12.83 -22.23
N LEU A 163 2.82 13.70 -22.45
CA LEU A 163 2.80 14.66 -23.57
C LEU A 163 3.33 13.96 -24.83
N PRO A 164 2.51 13.76 -25.89
CA PRO A 164 2.93 12.98 -27.07
C PRO A 164 4.09 13.59 -27.84
N GLU A 165 4.16 14.92 -27.88
CA GLU A 165 5.16 15.67 -28.65
C GLU A 165 6.42 15.99 -27.85
N PHE A 166 6.44 15.69 -26.57
CA PHE A 166 7.56 16.01 -25.69
C PHE A 166 7.80 14.84 -24.73
N PRO A 167 9.03 14.37 -24.50
CA PRO A 167 9.31 13.21 -23.67
C PRO A 167 9.11 13.52 -22.16
N LEU A 168 7.93 14.01 -21.81
CA LEU A 168 7.54 14.39 -20.47
C LEU A 168 6.23 13.71 -20.08
N ALA A 169 6.25 13.06 -18.94
CA ALA A 169 5.06 12.65 -18.22
C ALA A 169 5.01 13.40 -16.88
N TYR A 170 3.83 13.85 -16.47
CA TYR A 170 3.64 14.44 -15.16
C TYR A 170 2.47 13.78 -14.44
N THR A 171 2.60 13.68 -13.14
CA THR A 171 1.56 13.14 -12.26
C THR A 171 1.32 14.11 -11.11
N ILE A 172 0.06 14.40 -10.85
CA ILE A 172 -0.39 15.18 -9.69
C ILE A 172 -1.26 14.24 -8.86
N THR A 173 -0.92 14.10 -7.58
CA THR A 173 -1.70 13.28 -6.65
C THR A 173 -2.10 14.12 -5.45
N TYR A 174 -3.39 14.11 -5.14
CA TYR A 174 -3.92 14.66 -3.91
C TYR A 174 -4.21 13.51 -2.95
N HIS A 175 -3.53 13.56 -1.81
CA HIS A 175 -3.62 12.55 -0.77
C HIS A 175 -4.57 12.97 0.35
N ASP A 176 -5.10 11.98 1.06
CA ASP A 176 -5.88 12.17 2.29
C ASP A 176 -7.15 13.02 2.08
N LEU A 177 -7.90 12.75 0.99
CA LEU A 177 -9.18 13.40 0.67
C LEU A 177 -10.20 13.37 1.82
N GLN A 178 -10.08 12.42 2.75
CA GLN A 178 -10.95 12.30 3.92
C GLN A 178 -10.64 13.32 5.01
N GLN A 179 -9.49 14.01 4.95
CA GLN A 179 -9.08 15.00 5.95
C GLN A 179 -9.34 16.42 5.44
N PHE A 180 -10.57 16.89 5.58
CA PHE A 180 -10.94 18.26 5.16
C PHE A 180 -10.50 19.36 6.14
N ASN A 181 -10.00 19.02 7.31
CA ASN A 181 -9.65 19.99 8.34
C ASN A 181 -8.15 20.00 8.62
N ILE A 182 -7.44 20.97 8.05
CA ILE A 182 -5.98 21.16 8.22
C ILE A 182 -5.68 22.04 9.45
N SER A 183 -6.71 22.57 10.13
CA SER A 183 -6.53 23.39 11.31
C SER A 183 -6.19 22.52 12.53
N GLN A 184 -4.92 22.48 12.90
CA GLN A 184 -4.54 22.11 14.26
C GLN A 184 -4.96 23.24 15.20
N SER A 185 -6.00 23.03 16.02
CA SER A 185 -6.24 23.88 17.17
C SER A 185 -5.09 23.68 18.17
N TYR A 186 -4.16 24.59 18.20
CA TYR A 186 -3.26 24.71 19.34
C TYR A 186 -4.08 25.30 20.49
N ASP A 187 -4.45 24.46 21.45
CA ASP A 187 -4.91 24.96 22.74
C ASP A 187 -3.72 25.60 23.47
N ILE A 188 -3.70 26.92 23.45
CA ILE A 188 -2.66 27.72 24.13
C ILE A 188 -2.98 27.86 25.65
N ASN A 189 -3.92 27.09 26.17
CA ASN A 189 -4.28 27.09 27.60
C ASN A 189 -3.90 25.74 28.20
N GLY A 190 -2.62 25.65 28.62
CA GLY A 190 -2.08 24.66 29.49
C GLY A 190 -1.72 25.30 30.86
#